data_89b5dbd285a00738c3ff786f619710aa
#
_entry.id   89b5dbd285a00738c3ff786f619710aa
#
_cell.length_a   1.000
_cell.length_b   1.000
_cell.length_c   1.000
_cell.angle_alpha   90.00
_cell.angle_beta   90.00
_cell.angle_gamma   90.00
#
_symmetry.space_group_name_H-M   'P 1'
#
loop_
_entity.id
_entity.type
_entity.pdbx_description
1 polymer ?
#
loop_
_entity_poly.entity_id
_entity_poly.type
_entity_poly.pdbx_seq_one_letter_code
_entity_poly.pdbx_strand_id
1 'polypeptide(L)'
;QNQTNDQVDATTNQAINAIDNVEAEVVIKPKAIADIEKAVKEKQQQIDNSLDSTDNEKEVASQALAKEKEKALAAIDQAQMNSQVNQAATNGVSAIKIIQPETKVKPAAREKINQKANELRAKINQDKEATAEERQAALDKINEFVNQAMTDITNNRTNQQVDDTTSQALDSIALVTPEHIVRAGARDAVKQQYEAKKQEIEQAEHATDEEKQVALNQLANNEKLALQNINQAVTNNDVKRVETNGIATLKGVQPRIVIKPEAQQAIKASAENQVELIKDTPHATVDELDEANQLISDTLKQAQQEIENTNQDAAVTDVRNQTIKAIEQIKPKVRRKRAALDSIEENNKNQLDAIRNTLDTTQ
;
A
#
# COMPACT_ATOMS: atom_id res chain seq x y z
N GLN A 1 -46.74 -104.69 -7.34
CA GLN A 1 -48.09 -105.22 -7.17
C GLN A 1 -48.12 -105.96 -5.82
N ASN A 2 -49.10 -105.60 -4.95
CA ASN A 2 -49.32 -106.29 -3.70
C ASN A 2 -50.14 -107.57 -3.98
N GLN A 3 -49.64 -108.71 -3.51
CA GLN A 3 -50.32 -110.02 -3.79
C GLN A 3 -51.09 -110.58 -2.59
N THR A 4 -51.01 -110.01 -1.40
CA THR A 4 -51.78 -110.38 -0.23
C THR A 4 -52.38 -109.12 0.46
N ASN A 5 -53.44 -109.33 1.25
CA ASN A 5 -54.08 -108.25 2.02
C ASN A 5 -53.11 -107.55 2.96
N ASP A 6 -52.23 -108.34 3.66
CA ASP A 6 -51.25 -107.85 4.57
C ASP A 6 -50.24 -106.89 3.85
N GLN A 7 -49.85 -107.23 2.61
CA GLN A 7 -48.98 -106.34 1.80
C GLN A 7 -49.68 -105.03 1.37
N VAL A 8 -50.99 -105.13 1.09
CA VAL A 8 -51.81 -103.95 0.80
C VAL A 8 -51.89 -103.07 2.03
N ASP A 9 -52.20 -103.61 3.19
CA ASP A 9 -52.31 -102.86 4.44
C ASP A 9 -50.98 -102.30 4.86
N ALA A 10 -49.86 -103.02 4.73
CA ALA A 10 -48.55 -102.49 5.02
C ALA A 10 -48.16 -101.32 4.13
N THR A 11 -48.50 -101.39 2.81
CA THR A 11 -48.19 -100.33 1.88
C THR A 11 -49.08 -99.13 2.12
N THR A 12 -50.36 -99.38 2.49
CA THR A 12 -51.31 -98.29 2.84
C THR A 12 -50.82 -97.55 4.10
N ASN A 13 -50.44 -98.30 5.12
CA ASN A 13 -49.91 -97.67 6.36
C ASN A 13 -48.60 -96.91 6.11
N GLN A 14 -47.71 -97.42 5.25
CA GLN A 14 -46.50 -96.72 4.86
C GLN A 14 -46.85 -95.43 4.09
N ALA A 15 -47.83 -95.45 3.19
CA ALA A 15 -48.26 -94.30 2.45
C ALA A 15 -48.93 -93.25 3.36
N ILE A 16 -49.81 -93.72 4.29
CA ILE A 16 -50.38 -92.83 5.30
C ILE A 16 -49.31 -92.19 6.17
N ASN A 17 -48.39 -92.95 6.70
CA ASN A 17 -47.27 -92.45 7.52
C ASN A 17 -46.36 -91.48 6.72
N ALA A 18 -46.19 -91.75 5.42
CA ALA A 18 -45.38 -90.88 4.58
C ALA A 18 -46.13 -89.52 4.33
N ILE A 19 -47.50 -89.54 4.17
CA ILE A 19 -48.28 -88.36 4.05
C ILE A 19 -48.41 -87.62 5.36
N ASP A 20 -48.61 -88.27 6.46
CA ASP A 20 -48.70 -87.69 7.81
C ASP A 20 -47.40 -87.01 8.23
N ASN A 21 -46.26 -87.55 7.75
CA ASN A 21 -44.89 -86.95 8.01
C ASN A 21 -44.51 -85.84 6.96
N VAL A 22 -45.41 -85.45 6.03
CA VAL A 22 -45.14 -84.32 5.15
C VAL A 22 -45.24 -83.04 5.95
N GLU A 23 -44.16 -82.62 6.51
CA GLU A 23 -44.11 -81.25 7.08
C GLU A 23 -43.82 -80.24 5.97
N ALA A 24 -44.63 -79.17 5.91
CA ALA A 24 -44.37 -78.10 5.03
C ALA A 24 -43.08 -77.40 5.48
N GLU A 25 -42.03 -77.39 4.67
CA GLU A 25 -40.81 -76.64 4.95
C GLU A 25 -41.07 -75.13 4.84
N VAL A 26 -41.11 -74.46 6.01
CA VAL A 26 -41.39 -73.00 6.08
C VAL A 26 -40.10 -72.26 5.88
N VAL A 27 -39.54 -72.28 4.66
CA VAL A 27 -38.22 -71.67 4.36
C VAL A 27 -38.35 -70.26 3.83
N ILE A 28 -39.48 -69.90 3.22
CA ILE A 28 -39.58 -68.64 2.44
C ILE A 28 -39.66 -67.37 3.31
N LYS A 29 -40.45 -67.37 4.40
CA LYS A 29 -40.54 -66.22 5.32
C LYS A 29 -39.21 -66.00 6.06
N PRO A 30 -38.51 -66.99 6.64
CA PRO A 30 -37.21 -66.82 7.25
C PRO A 30 -36.16 -66.22 6.29
N LYS A 31 -36.17 -66.67 5.03
CA LYS A 31 -35.29 -66.12 4.01
C LYS A 31 -35.63 -64.66 3.70
N ALA A 32 -36.91 -64.31 3.50
CA ALA A 32 -37.37 -62.96 3.27
C ALA A 32 -36.98 -62.00 4.41
N ILE A 33 -37.11 -62.46 5.67
CA ILE A 33 -36.71 -61.71 6.85
C ILE A 33 -35.17 -61.49 6.85
N ALA A 34 -34.39 -62.50 6.54
CA ALA A 34 -32.94 -62.40 6.45
C ALA A 34 -32.50 -61.41 5.35
N ASP A 35 -33.18 -61.37 4.21
CA ASP A 35 -32.91 -60.43 3.12
C ASP A 35 -33.20 -59.00 3.56
N ILE A 36 -34.30 -58.74 4.32
CA ILE A 36 -34.60 -57.42 4.91
C ILE A 36 -33.51 -57.05 5.93
N GLU A 37 -33.13 -57.91 6.85
CA GLU A 37 -32.12 -57.62 7.87
C GLU A 37 -30.76 -57.32 7.25
N LYS A 38 -30.37 -58.04 6.21
CA LYS A 38 -29.17 -57.76 5.43
C LYS A 38 -29.24 -56.39 4.80
N ALA A 39 -30.32 -56.03 4.13
CA ALA A 39 -30.51 -54.72 3.51
C ALA A 39 -30.45 -53.57 4.54
N VAL A 40 -31.08 -53.77 5.72
CA VAL A 40 -30.98 -52.82 6.85
C VAL A 40 -29.55 -52.61 7.33
N LYS A 41 -28.81 -53.70 7.57
CA LYS A 41 -27.43 -53.66 8.03
C LYS A 41 -26.53 -52.90 7.03
N GLU A 42 -26.66 -53.21 5.73
CA GLU A 42 -25.90 -52.58 4.68
C GLU A 42 -26.23 -51.07 4.61
N LYS A 43 -27.53 -50.74 4.72
CA LYS A 43 -27.97 -49.35 4.68
C LYS A 43 -27.53 -48.55 5.92
N GLN A 44 -27.60 -49.13 7.12
CA GLN A 44 -27.12 -48.49 8.33
C GLN A 44 -25.62 -48.17 8.23
N GLN A 45 -24.81 -49.07 7.69
CA GLN A 45 -23.40 -48.79 7.43
C GLN A 45 -23.19 -47.63 6.46
N GLN A 46 -24.05 -47.53 5.41
CA GLN A 46 -23.97 -46.39 4.48
C GLN A 46 -24.32 -45.06 5.17
N ILE A 47 -25.36 -45.05 6.03
CA ILE A 47 -25.74 -43.87 6.83
C ILE A 47 -24.61 -43.47 7.76
N ASP A 48 -24.07 -44.42 8.51
CA ASP A 48 -22.98 -44.19 9.50
C ASP A 48 -21.72 -43.62 8.83
N ASN A 49 -21.39 -44.10 7.63
CA ASN A 49 -20.23 -43.66 6.85
C ASN A 49 -20.42 -42.37 6.03
N SER A 50 -21.59 -41.73 6.10
CA SER A 50 -21.81 -40.44 5.42
C SER A 50 -20.96 -39.36 6.06
N LEU A 51 -19.96 -38.84 5.35
CA LEU A 51 -19.06 -37.78 5.83
C LEU A 51 -19.70 -36.40 5.82
N ASP A 52 -20.63 -36.14 4.90
CA ASP A 52 -21.28 -34.85 4.73
C ASP A 52 -22.56 -34.69 5.56
N SER A 53 -22.98 -35.73 6.30
CA SER A 53 -24.10 -35.66 7.23
C SER A 53 -23.61 -35.50 8.67
N THR A 54 -24.38 -34.73 9.45
CA THR A 54 -24.21 -34.67 10.90
C THR A 54 -24.83 -35.86 11.59
N ASP A 55 -24.50 -36.11 12.87
CA ASP A 55 -25.12 -37.15 13.67
C ASP A 55 -26.63 -36.96 13.80
N ASN A 56 -27.11 -35.70 13.81
CA ASN A 56 -28.55 -35.37 13.78
C ASN A 56 -29.22 -35.81 12.48
N GLU A 57 -28.58 -35.56 11.32
CA GLU A 57 -29.12 -35.98 10.01
C GLU A 57 -29.05 -37.52 9.86
N LYS A 58 -28.04 -38.17 10.36
CA LYS A 58 -27.91 -39.65 10.42
C LYS A 58 -28.97 -40.28 11.30
N GLU A 59 -29.24 -39.70 12.46
CA GLU A 59 -30.26 -40.16 13.37
C GLU A 59 -31.67 -40.18 12.73
N VAL A 60 -32.00 -39.10 12.03
CA VAL A 60 -33.29 -39.01 11.27
C VAL A 60 -33.38 -40.11 10.21
N ALA A 61 -32.29 -40.37 9.49
CA ALA A 61 -32.24 -41.45 8.50
C ALA A 61 -32.33 -42.85 9.13
N SER A 62 -31.67 -43.07 10.29
CA SER A 62 -31.71 -44.32 11.04
C SER A 62 -33.12 -44.62 11.59
N GLN A 63 -33.81 -43.57 12.08
CA GLN A 63 -35.23 -43.71 12.48
C GLN A 63 -36.13 -44.06 11.32
N ALA A 64 -35.94 -43.43 10.13
CA ALA A 64 -36.65 -43.79 8.91
C ALA A 64 -36.37 -45.25 8.49
N LEU A 65 -35.10 -45.69 8.58
CA LEU A 65 -34.68 -47.08 8.29
C LEU A 65 -35.36 -48.09 9.23
N ALA A 66 -35.42 -47.81 10.52
CA ALA A 66 -36.11 -48.64 11.50
C ALA A 66 -37.60 -48.77 11.19
N LYS A 67 -38.25 -47.66 10.84
CA LYS A 67 -39.68 -47.63 10.47
C LYS A 67 -39.97 -48.43 9.20
N GLU A 68 -39.12 -48.34 8.19
CA GLU A 68 -39.30 -49.14 6.95
C GLU A 68 -38.97 -50.63 7.19
N LYS A 69 -38.05 -50.99 8.08
CA LYS A 69 -37.81 -52.36 8.54
C LYS A 69 -39.08 -52.95 9.17
N GLU A 70 -39.68 -52.24 10.13
CA GLU A 70 -40.92 -52.66 10.79
C GLU A 70 -42.04 -52.91 9.80
N LYS A 71 -42.26 -52.01 8.85
CA LYS A 71 -43.28 -52.15 7.79
C LYS A 71 -43.01 -53.38 6.93
N ALA A 72 -41.77 -53.58 6.49
CA ALA A 72 -41.39 -54.74 5.66
C ALA A 72 -41.60 -56.05 6.37
N LEU A 73 -41.21 -56.16 7.64
CA LEU A 73 -41.40 -57.36 8.47
C LEU A 73 -42.88 -57.63 8.72
N ALA A 74 -43.69 -56.63 9.02
CA ALA A 74 -45.15 -56.78 9.18
C ALA A 74 -45.82 -57.22 7.87
N ALA A 75 -45.42 -56.76 6.71
CA ALA A 75 -45.92 -57.17 5.41
C ALA A 75 -45.58 -58.64 5.10
N ILE A 76 -44.35 -59.08 5.46
CA ILE A 76 -43.94 -60.50 5.33
C ILE A 76 -44.75 -61.42 6.28
N ASP A 77 -44.95 -60.96 7.51
CA ASP A 77 -45.75 -61.72 8.50
C ASP A 77 -47.19 -61.92 8.07
N GLN A 78 -47.82 -60.88 7.55
CA GLN A 78 -49.21 -60.91 7.09
C GLN A 78 -49.41 -61.67 5.77
N ALA A 79 -48.38 -61.93 4.99
CA ALA A 79 -48.43 -62.64 3.72
C ALA A 79 -48.80 -64.14 3.94
N GLN A 80 -49.83 -64.59 3.20
CA GLN A 80 -50.34 -65.96 3.28
C GLN A 80 -49.81 -66.83 2.13
N MET A 81 -49.33 -66.27 1.05
CA MET A 81 -48.90 -66.99 -0.15
C MET A 81 -47.41 -66.66 -0.41
N ASN A 82 -46.62 -67.59 -0.95
CA ASN A 82 -45.22 -67.45 -1.30
C ASN A 82 -44.97 -66.22 -2.24
N SER A 83 -45.89 -65.99 -3.18
CA SER A 83 -45.82 -64.83 -4.08
C SER A 83 -45.94 -63.47 -3.33
N GLN A 84 -46.82 -63.43 -2.30
CA GLN A 84 -46.99 -62.22 -1.45
C GLN A 84 -45.75 -62.01 -0.55
N VAL A 85 -45.16 -63.08 -0.01
CA VAL A 85 -43.90 -62.96 0.77
C VAL A 85 -42.76 -62.42 -0.10
N ASN A 86 -42.59 -62.93 -1.31
CA ASN A 86 -41.54 -62.46 -2.24
C ASN A 86 -41.77 -60.96 -2.63
N GLN A 87 -43.02 -60.59 -2.87
CA GLN A 87 -43.40 -59.21 -3.21
C GLN A 87 -43.12 -58.29 -2.02
N ALA A 88 -43.49 -58.66 -0.79
CA ALA A 88 -43.27 -57.92 0.42
C ALA A 88 -41.74 -57.71 0.68
N ALA A 89 -40.96 -58.79 0.52
CA ALA A 89 -39.50 -58.71 0.65
C ALA A 89 -38.87 -57.77 -0.40
N THR A 90 -39.26 -57.90 -1.67
CA THR A 90 -38.73 -57.06 -2.75
C THR A 90 -39.10 -55.58 -2.53
N ASN A 91 -40.31 -55.28 -2.15
CA ASN A 91 -40.79 -53.93 -1.86
C ASN A 91 -40.03 -53.37 -0.63
N GLY A 92 -39.89 -54.15 0.44
CA GLY A 92 -39.18 -53.74 1.65
C GLY A 92 -37.71 -53.44 1.40
N VAL A 93 -36.99 -54.34 0.72
CA VAL A 93 -35.60 -54.10 0.33
C VAL A 93 -35.47 -52.85 -0.53
N SER A 94 -36.38 -52.64 -1.47
CA SER A 94 -36.37 -51.45 -2.32
C SER A 94 -36.58 -50.16 -1.52
N ALA A 95 -37.56 -50.15 -0.59
CA ALA A 95 -37.81 -49.02 0.29
C ALA A 95 -36.65 -48.71 1.22
N ILE A 96 -35.97 -49.73 1.76
CA ILE A 96 -34.76 -49.57 2.58
C ILE A 96 -33.61 -49.01 1.77
N LYS A 97 -33.40 -49.45 0.55
CA LYS A 97 -32.26 -49.01 -0.30
C LYS A 97 -32.30 -47.51 -0.64
N ILE A 98 -33.47 -46.88 -0.74
CA ILE A 98 -33.58 -45.47 -1.09
C ILE A 98 -33.37 -44.51 0.09
N ILE A 99 -33.34 -45.01 1.34
CA ILE A 99 -33.13 -44.18 2.52
C ILE A 99 -31.68 -43.64 2.51
N GLN A 100 -31.55 -42.33 2.68
CA GLN A 100 -30.28 -41.66 2.79
C GLN A 100 -30.38 -40.55 3.83
N PRO A 101 -29.31 -40.25 4.59
CA PRO A 101 -29.32 -39.10 5.45
C PRO A 101 -29.31 -37.81 4.60
N GLU A 102 -29.94 -36.77 5.11
CA GLU A 102 -29.77 -35.44 4.53
C GLU A 102 -28.32 -34.99 4.63
N THR A 103 -27.90 -34.21 3.66
CA THR A 103 -26.56 -33.60 3.60
C THR A 103 -26.73 -32.10 3.39
N LYS A 104 -27.36 -31.40 4.33
CA LYS A 104 -27.72 -29.98 4.21
C LYS A 104 -26.83 -29.08 5.06
N VAL A 105 -26.52 -29.48 6.28
CA VAL A 105 -25.89 -28.62 7.27
C VAL A 105 -24.45 -28.28 6.91
N LYS A 106 -23.61 -29.30 6.69
CA LYS A 106 -22.19 -29.11 6.32
C LYS A 106 -22.02 -28.41 4.95
N PRO A 107 -22.74 -28.81 3.89
CA PRO A 107 -22.63 -28.10 2.62
C PRO A 107 -23.07 -26.61 2.70
N ALA A 108 -24.14 -26.30 3.41
CA ALA A 108 -24.59 -24.92 3.59
C ALA A 108 -23.58 -24.07 4.37
N ALA A 109 -22.93 -24.64 5.39
CA ALA A 109 -21.87 -24.00 6.14
C ALA A 109 -20.66 -23.67 5.25
N ARG A 110 -20.19 -24.63 4.46
CA ARG A 110 -19.10 -24.45 3.49
C ARG A 110 -19.42 -23.37 2.46
N GLU A 111 -20.67 -23.35 1.98
CA GLU A 111 -21.11 -22.34 1.02
C GLU A 111 -21.07 -20.94 1.62
N LYS A 112 -21.60 -20.73 2.84
CA LYS A 112 -21.56 -19.43 3.55
C LYS A 112 -20.13 -18.92 3.72
N ILE A 113 -19.19 -19.80 4.13
CA ILE A 113 -17.78 -19.43 4.30
C ILE A 113 -17.17 -19.04 2.95
N ASN A 114 -17.41 -19.81 1.89
CA ASN A 114 -16.89 -19.51 0.57
C ASN A 114 -17.45 -18.18 0.01
N GLN A 115 -18.73 -17.91 0.20
CA GLN A 115 -19.34 -16.64 -0.20
C GLN A 115 -18.67 -15.47 0.51
N LYS A 116 -18.52 -15.52 1.84
CA LYS A 116 -17.84 -14.48 2.62
C LYS A 116 -16.39 -14.28 2.18
N ALA A 117 -15.66 -15.37 1.99
CA ALA A 117 -14.27 -15.31 1.51
C ALA A 117 -14.18 -14.66 0.13
N ASN A 118 -15.07 -14.99 -0.80
CA ASN A 118 -15.07 -14.42 -2.15
C ASN A 118 -15.42 -12.92 -2.16
N GLU A 119 -16.38 -12.50 -1.32
CA GLU A 119 -16.70 -11.08 -1.14
C GLU A 119 -15.47 -10.29 -0.65
N LEU A 120 -14.76 -10.84 0.34
CA LEU A 120 -13.59 -10.17 0.89
C LEU A 120 -12.41 -10.19 -0.07
N ARG A 121 -12.15 -11.30 -0.77
CA ARG A 121 -11.13 -11.38 -1.83
C ARG A 121 -11.37 -10.32 -2.91
N ALA A 122 -12.62 -10.10 -3.31
CA ALA A 122 -12.96 -9.07 -4.28
C ALA A 122 -12.63 -7.65 -3.76
N LYS A 123 -12.92 -7.36 -2.49
CA LYS A 123 -12.57 -6.07 -1.84
C LYS A 123 -11.06 -5.88 -1.75
N ILE A 124 -10.32 -6.89 -1.30
CA ILE A 124 -8.85 -6.85 -1.19
C ILE A 124 -8.22 -6.61 -2.56
N ASN A 125 -8.68 -7.26 -3.61
CA ASN A 125 -8.16 -7.07 -4.96
C ASN A 125 -8.39 -5.65 -5.51
N GLN A 126 -9.42 -4.95 -5.03
CA GLN A 126 -9.72 -3.56 -5.41
C GLN A 126 -9.00 -2.53 -4.55
N ASP A 127 -8.32 -2.94 -3.48
CA ASP A 127 -7.60 -2.06 -2.59
C ASP A 127 -6.37 -1.46 -3.29
N LYS A 128 -6.44 -0.15 -3.55
CA LYS A 128 -5.38 0.60 -4.22
C LYS A 128 -4.30 1.10 -3.27
N GLU A 129 -4.58 1.12 -1.96
CA GLU A 129 -3.59 1.54 -0.97
C GLU A 129 -2.58 0.45 -0.63
N ALA A 130 -2.98 -0.82 -0.73
CA ALA A 130 -2.08 -1.95 -0.56
C ALA A 130 -1.26 -2.23 -1.82
N THR A 131 -0.02 -2.67 -1.64
CA THR A 131 0.81 -3.25 -2.72
C THR A 131 0.30 -4.63 -3.13
N ALA A 132 0.84 -5.16 -4.21
CA ALA A 132 0.48 -6.50 -4.67
C ALA A 132 0.81 -7.56 -3.61
N GLU A 133 1.95 -7.42 -2.95
CA GLU A 133 2.42 -8.34 -1.90
C GLU A 133 1.58 -8.23 -0.62
N GLU A 134 1.21 -7.01 -0.22
CA GLU A 134 0.32 -6.80 0.94
C GLU A 134 -1.07 -7.39 0.70
N ARG A 135 -1.64 -7.23 -0.52
CA ARG A 135 -2.89 -7.89 -0.91
C ARG A 135 -2.75 -9.41 -0.93
N GLN A 136 -1.65 -9.94 -1.49
CA GLN A 136 -1.43 -11.38 -1.54
C GLN A 136 -1.33 -11.97 -0.14
N ALA A 137 -0.63 -11.34 0.78
CA ALA A 137 -0.54 -11.78 2.17
C ALA A 137 -1.91 -11.86 2.85
N ALA A 138 -2.79 -10.89 2.60
CA ALA A 138 -4.16 -10.90 3.09
C ALA A 138 -5.00 -12.01 2.44
N LEU A 139 -4.84 -12.25 1.13
CA LEU A 139 -5.51 -13.36 0.43
C LEU A 139 -5.07 -14.73 0.94
N ASP A 140 -3.79 -14.88 1.28
CA ASP A 140 -3.24 -16.11 1.83
C ASP A 140 -3.82 -16.40 3.23
N LYS A 141 -3.99 -15.38 4.08
CA LYS A 141 -4.69 -15.51 5.37
C LYS A 141 -6.15 -15.96 5.21
N ILE A 142 -6.87 -15.42 4.22
CA ILE A 142 -8.24 -15.89 3.92
C ILE A 142 -8.22 -17.35 3.52
N ASN A 143 -7.27 -17.78 2.67
CA ASN A 143 -7.16 -19.17 2.23
C ASN A 143 -6.87 -20.10 3.41
N GLU A 144 -6.01 -19.69 4.34
CA GLU A 144 -5.71 -20.42 5.57
C GLU A 144 -6.98 -20.64 6.41
N PHE A 145 -7.74 -19.58 6.70
CA PHE A 145 -8.97 -19.69 7.48
C PHE A 145 -10.05 -20.53 6.80
N VAL A 146 -10.21 -20.39 5.48
CA VAL A 146 -11.13 -21.23 4.70
C VAL A 146 -10.75 -22.68 4.77
N ASN A 147 -9.47 -23.04 4.53
CA ASN A 147 -8.99 -24.42 4.54
C ASN A 147 -9.14 -25.07 5.92
N GLN A 148 -8.83 -24.31 6.98
CA GLN A 148 -9.03 -24.78 8.35
C GLN A 148 -10.51 -25.06 8.62
N ALA A 149 -11.39 -24.11 8.29
CA ALA A 149 -12.82 -24.28 8.50
C ALA A 149 -13.42 -25.44 7.69
N MET A 150 -12.99 -25.67 6.44
CA MET A 150 -13.42 -26.81 5.62
C MET A 150 -13.03 -28.16 6.26
N THR A 151 -11.83 -28.22 6.83
CA THR A 151 -11.33 -29.40 7.57
C THR A 151 -12.16 -29.63 8.83
N ASP A 152 -12.38 -28.58 9.62
CA ASP A 152 -13.12 -28.67 10.87
C ASP A 152 -14.57 -29.05 10.64
N ILE A 153 -15.27 -28.46 9.63
CA ILE A 153 -16.62 -28.83 9.23
C ILE A 153 -16.71 -30.30 8.83
N THR A 154 -15.68 -30.81 8.12
CA THR A 154 -15.66 -32.23 7.74
C THR A 154 -15.62 -33.13 8.97
N ASN A 155 -14.85 -32.77 9.99
CA ASN A 155 -14.66 -33.52 11.22
C ASN A 155 -15.78 -33.30 12.25
N ASN A 156 -16.53 -32.22 12.16
CA ASN A 156 -17.65 -31.90 13.05
C ASN A 156 -18.75 -32.96 12.94
N ARG A 157 -19.27 -33.37 14.10
CA ARG A 157 -20.28 -34.45 14.19
C ARG A 157 -21.68 -33.89 14.36
N THR A 158 -21.86 -32.82 15.13
CA THR A 158 -23.18 -32.24 15.45
C THR A 158 -23.47 -30.97 14.67
N ASN A 159 -24.75 -30.61 14.52
CA ASN A 159 -25.16 -29.32 13.93
C ASN A 159 -24.54 -28.15 14.68
N GLN A 160 -24.52 -28.19 16.02
CA GLN A 160 -23.95 -27.11 16.85
C GLN A 160 -22.46 -26.90 16.56
N GLN A 161 -21.68 -27.98 16.47
CA GLN A 161 -20.25 -27.86 16.14
C GLN A 161 -20.03 -27.23 14.75
N VAL A 162 -20.87 -27.58 13.76
CA VAL A 162 -20.81 -26.98 12.43
C VAL A 162 -21.15 -25.47 12.48
N ASP A 163 -22.18 -25.09 13.24
CA ASP A 163 -22.58 -23.69 13.39
C ASP A 163 -21.51 -22.88 14.11
N ASP A 164 -20.91 -23.40 15.18
CA ASP A 164 -19.83 -22.76 15.93
C ASP A 164 -18.60 -22.53 15.04
N THR A 165 -18.17 -23.56 14.31
CA THR A 165 -17.05 -23.47 13.35
C THR A 165 -17.34 -22.46 12.25
N THR A 166 -18.58 -22.45 11.74
CA THR A 166 -18.99 -21.51 10.70
C THR A 166 -18.89 -20.07 11.20
N SER A 167 -19.42 -19.79 12.40
CA SER A 167 -19.39 -18.46 12.99
C SER A 167 -17.97 -17.98 13.23
N GLN A 168 -17.10 -18.81 13.81
CA GLN A 168 -15.70 -18.50 14.04
C GLN A 168 -14.95 -18.21 12.74
N ALA A 169 -15.18 -19.00 11.70
CA ALA A 169 -14.55 -18.80 10.39
C ALA A 169 -15.01 -17.48 9.75
N LEU A 170 -16.30 -17.16 9.79
CA LEU A 170 -16.85 -15.92 9.25
C LEU A 170 -16.27 -14.70 9.95
N ASP A 171 -16.15 -14.74 11.29
CA ASP A 171 -15.56 -13.67 12.09
C ASP A 171 -14.06 -13.51 11.78
N SER A 172 -13.32 -14.61 11.74
CA SER A 172 -11.88 -14.58 11.41
C SER A 172 -11.62 -14.03 10.01
N ILE A 173 -12.39 -14.47 9.01
CA ILE A 173 -12.32 -13.98 7.64
C ILE A 173 -12.67 -12.47 7.59
N ALA A 174 -13.71 -12.03 8.30
CA ALA A 174 -14.16 -10.64 8.27
C ALA A 174 -13.12 -9.64 8.79
N LEU A 175 -12.20 -10.08 9.65
CA LEU A 175 -11.13 -9.26 10.23
C LEU A 175 -9.90 -9.14 9.34
N VAL A 176 -9.81 -9.90 8.24
CA VAL A 176 -8.64 -9.85 7.35
C VAL A 176 -8.67 -8.57 6.52
N THR A 177 -7.62 -7.79 6.64
CA THR A 177 -7.37 -6.59 5.83
C THR A 177 -5.92 -6.61 5.36
N PRO A 178 -5.61 -6.07 4.16
CA PRO A 178 -4.22 -5.83 3.78
C PRO A 178 -3.55 -4.86 4.74
N GLU A 179 -2.26 -5.00 4.91
CA GLU A 179 -1.45 -3.96 5.54
C GLU A 179 -1.19 -2.85 4.52
N HIS A 180 -1.15 -1.58 4.97
CA HIS A 180 -0.88 -0.41 4.13
C HIS A 180 0.44 0.27 4.53
N ILE A 181 1.44 -0.54 4.90
CA ILE A 181 2.68 -0.05 5.54
C ILE A 181 3.66 0.49 4.49
N VAL A 182 3.78 -0.19 3.37
CA VAL A 182 4.86 0.08 2.40
C VAL A 182 4.70 1.45 1.74
N ARG A 183 3.52 1.76 1.21
CA ARG A 183 3.25 3.07 0.60
C ARG A 183 3.21 4.19 1.63
N ALA A 184 2.63 3.94 2.80
CA ALA A 184 2.59 4.93 3.89
C ALA A 184 4.02 5.32 4.30
N GLY A 185 4.89 4.35 4.56
CA GLY A 185 6.29 4.59 4.91
C GLY A 185 7.06 5.35 3.82
N ALA A 186 6.85 5.01 2.56
CA ALA A 186 7.48 5.70 1.44
C ALA A 186 7.00 7.16 1.30
N ARG A 187 5.71 7.41 1.48
CA ARG A 187 5.16 8.79 1.50
C ARG A 187 5.74 9.61 2.64
N ASP A 188 5.86 9.02 3.82
CA ASP A 188 6.42 9.70 4.98
C ASP A 188 7.91 10.02 4.79
N ALA A 189 8.69 9.11 4.22
CA ALA A 189 10.09 9.34 3.90
C ALA A 189 10.27 10.49 2.88
N VAL A 190 9.43 10.56 1.85
CA VAL A 190 9.43 11.66 0.87
C VAL A 190 9.08 12.99 1.54
N LYS A 191 8.05 13.04 2.39
CA LYS A 191 7.66 14.26 3.12
C LYS A 191 8.74 14.74 4.08
N GLN A 192 9.37 13.83 4.81
CA GLN A 192 10.49 14.18 5.69
C GLN A 192 11.66 14.79 4.90
N GLN A 193 11.99 14.21 3.74
CA GLN A 193 13.04 14.76 2.89
C GLN A 193 12.64 16.13 2.32
N TYR A 194 11.38 16.31 1.95
CA TYR A 194 10.86 17.60 1.49
C TYR A 194 11.03 18.69 2.57
N GLU A 195 10.59 18.43 3.81
CA GLU A 195 10.70 19.40 4.90
C GLU A 195 12.15 19.73 5.24
N ALA A 196 13.04 18.73 5.27
CA ALA A 196 14.45 18.95 5.49
C ALA A 196 15.06 19.84 4.38
N LYS A 197 14.74 19.56 3.12
CA LYS A 197 15.27 20.33 1.98
C LYS A 197 14.69 21.74 1.89
N LYS A 198 13.42 21.90 2.26
CA LYS A 198 12.77 23.20 2.37
C LYS A 198 13.51 24.10 3.36
N GLN A 199 13.84 23.58 4.54
CA GLN A 199 14.62 24.34 5.53
C GLN A 199 15.99 24.72 5.01
N GLU A 200 16.71 23.81 4.31
CA GLU A 200 18.00 24.13 3.69
C GLU A 200 17.87 25.29 2.67
N ILE A 201 16.82 25.26 1.83
CA ILE A 201 16.59 26.32 0.84
C ILE A 201 16.26 27.66 1.52
N GLU A 202 15.38 27.64 2.53
CA GLU A 202 15.01 28.82 3.30
C GLU A 202 16.20 29.48 4.01
N GLN A 203 17.16 28.67 4.47
CA GLN A 203 18.38 29.08 5.15
C GLN A 203 19.54 29.33 4.20
N ALA A 204 19.36 29.18 2.88
CA ALA A 204 20.45 29.35 1.93
C ALA A 204 21.00 30.78 2.00
N GLU A 205 22.26 30.92 2.43
CA GLU A 205 22.99 32.16 2.42
C GLU A 205 23.24 32.62 0.98
N HIS A 206 23.41 33.91 0.77
CA HIS A 206 23.68 34.53 -0.54
C HIS A 206 22.56 34.43 -1.59
N ALA A 207 21.48 33.69 -1.34
CA ALA A 207 20.31 33.62 -2.22
C ALA A 207 19.31 34.73 -1.87
N THR A 208 18.69 35.30 -2.89
CA THR A 208 17.54 36.21 -2.71
C THR A 208 16.27 35.43 -2.42
N ASP A 209 15.24 36.11 -1.94
CA ASP A 209 13.93 35.51 -1.66
C ASP A 209 13.28 34.95 -2.94
N GLU A 210 13.48 35.64 -4.08
CA GLU A 210 12.97 35.18 -5.38
C GLU A 210 13.70 33.92 -5.86
N GLU A 211 15.03 33.83 -5.70
CA GLU A 211 15.81 32.64 -6.03
C GLU A 211 15.43 31.45 -5.14
N LYS A 212 15.20 31.69 -3.83
CA LYS A 212 14.67 30.67 -2.90
C LYS A 212 13.27 30.21 -3.31
N GLN A 213 12.38 31.15 -3.66
CA GLN A 213 11.02 30.82 -4.05
C GLN A 213 10.96 29.95 -5.32
N VAL A 214 11.83 30.20 -6.29
CA VAL A 214 11.95 29.36 -7.50
C VAL A 214 12.34 27.93 -7.11
N ALA A 215 13.34 27.78 -6.22
CA ALA A 215 13.77 26.48 -5.73
C ALA A 215 12.66 25.76 -4.90
N LEU A 216 11.94 26.49 -4.04
CA LEU A 216 10.82 25.95 -3.28
C LEU A 216 9.67 25.47 -4.19
N ASN A 217 9.36 26.20 -5.25
CA ASN A 217 8.36 25.79 -6.24
C ASN A 217 8.78 24.51 -6.97
N GLN A 218 10.07 24.39 -7.32
CA GLN A 218 10.62 23.18 -7.91
C GLN A 218 10.55 22.00 -6.93
N LEU A 219 10.91 22.23 -5.66
CA LEU A 219 10.85 21.24 -4.59
C LEU A 219 9.43 20.70 -4.40
N ALA A 220 8.43 21.58 -4.35
CA ALA A 220 7.02 21.21 -4.22
C ALA A 220 6.51 20.38 -5.41
N ASN A 221 6.92 20.76 -6.64
CA ASN A 221 6.57 19.99 -7.83
C ASN A 221 7.20 18.58 -7.80
N ASN A 222 8.44 18.48 -7.37
CA ASN A 222 9.15 17.20 -7.25
C ASN A 222 8.51 16.29 -6.17
N GLU A 223 8.11 16.85 -5.02
CA GLU A 223 7.36 16.11 -4.00
C GLU A 223 6.05 15.55 -4.57
N LYS A 224 5.26 16.41 -5.20
CA LYS A 224 3.99 16.00 -5.82
C LYS A 224 4.18 14.85 -6.80
N LEU A 225 5.19 14.90 -7.66
CA LEU A 225 5.53 13.83 -8.60
C LEU A 225 5.97 12.55 -7.89
N ALA A 226 6.80 12.66 -6.86
CA ALA A 226 7.25 11.50 -6.07
C ALA A 226 6.06 10.81 -5.40
N LEU A 227 5.16 11.55 -4.77
CA LEU A 227 3.95 11.03 -4.14
C LEU A 227 2.99 10.38 -5.17
N GLN A 228 2.84 10.97 -6.35
CA GLN A 228 2.06 10.38 -7.45
C GLN A 228 2.66 9.04 -7.91
N ASN A 229 3.96 8.97 -8.10
CA ASN A 229 4.66 7.76 -8.50
C ASN A 229 4.55 6.65 -7.43
N ILE A 230 4.62 6.98 -6.14
CA ILE A 230 4.39 6.04 -5.04
C ILE A 230 2.96 5.48 -5.10
N ASN A 231 1.96 6.32 -5.36
CA ASN A 231 0.57 5.89 -5.46
C ASN A 231 0.31 4.98 -6.66
N GLN A 232 1.05 5.14 -7.75
CA GLN A 232 0.94 4.33 -8.97
C GLN A 232 1.77 3.05 -8.95
N ALA A 233 2.78 2.98 -8.09
CA ALA A 233 3.64 1.80 -7.96
C ALA A 233 2.80 0.59 -7.52
N VAL A 234 3.01 -0.59 -8.10
CA VAL A 234 2.18 -1.77 -7.89
C VAL A 234 2.78 -2.69 -6.83
N THR A 235 4.08 -2.93 -6.90
CA THR A 235 4.81 -3.86 -6.02
C THR A 235 5.61 -3.13 -4.94
N ASN A 236 6.02 -3.84 -3.89
CA ASN A 236 6.91 -3.31 -2.86
C ASN A 236 8.23 -2.79 -3.47
N ASN A 237 8.78 -3.52 -4.43
CA ASN A 237 10.00 -3.10 -5.13
C ASN A 237 9.79 -1.84 -5.96
N ASP A 238 8.66 -1.69 -6.64
CA ASP A 238 8.34 -0.47 -7.37
C ASP A 238 8.22 0.72 -6.44
N VAL A 239 7.50 0.56 -5.30
CA VAL A 239 7.38 1.61 -4.28
C VAL A 239 8.77 2.02 -3.78
N LYS A 240 9.64 1.07 -3.45
CA LYS A 240 11.00 1.37 -2.97
C LYS A 240 11.84 2.08 -4.00
N ARG A 241 11.75 1.69 -5.27
CA ARG A 241 12.47 2.32 -6.38
C ARG A 241 12.03 3.77 -6.59
N VAL A 242 10.71 4.03 -6.62
CA VAL A 242 10.19 5.40 -6.83
C VAL A 242 10.41 6.29 -5.61
N GLU A 243 10.36 5.76 -4.38
CA GLU A 243 10.75 6.44 -3.15
C GLU A 243 12.20 6.92 -3.23
N THR A 244 13.13 6.01 -3.56
CA THR A 244 14.57 6.31 -3.66
C THR A 244 14.83 7.39 -4.70
N ASN A 245 14.20 7.29 -5.87
CA ASN A 245 14.33 8.29 -6.94
C ASN A 245 13.72 9.64 -6.54
N GLY A 246 12.55 9.63 -5.89
CA GLY A 246 11.91 10.84 -5.40
C GLY A 246 12.78 11.58 -4.38
N ILE A 247 13.31 10.86 -3.40
CA ILE A 247 14.23 11.41 -2.39
C ILE A 247 15.50 11.98 -3.04
N ALA A 248 16.08 11.29 -4.02
CA ALA A 248 17.26 11.78 -4.73
C ALA A 248 16.96 13.07 -5.51
N THR A 249 15.81 13.15 -6.16
CA THR A 249 15.36 14.34 -6.88
C THR A 249 15.14 15.53 -5.94
N LEU A 250 14.52 15.30 -4.76
CA LEU A 250 14.35 16.35 -3.75
C LEU A 250 15.68 16.85 -3.22
N LYS A 251 16.62 15.98 -2.91
CA LYS A 251 17.97 16.32 -2.44
C LYS A 251 18.74 17.20 -3.44
N GLY A 252 18.49 16.99 -4.72
CA GLY A 252 19.18 17.73 -5.79
C GLY A 252 18.67 19.17 -6.00
N VAL A 253 17.57 19.58 -5.38
CA VAL A 253 17.04 20.94 -5.53
C VAL A 253 17.89 21.94 -4.74
N GLN A 254 18.32 23.01 -5.39
CA GLN A 254 19.08 24.12 -4.77
C GLN A 254 18.66 25.44 -5.40
N PRO A 255 18.70 26.57 -4.66
CA PRO A 255 18.58 27.89 -5.23
C PRO A 255 19.71 28.14 -6.24
N ARG A 256 19.38 28.73 -7.37
CA ARG A 256 20.38 29.24 -8.31
C ARG A 256 20.84 30.61 -7.84
N ILE A 257 21.96 30.66 -7.13
CA ILE A 257 22.52 31.89 -6.58
C ILE A 257 23.27 32.64 -7.68
N VAL A 258 22.70 33.75 -8.17
CA VAL A 258 23.24 34.53 -9.30
C VAL A 258 23.24 36.04 -8.98
N ILE A 259 22.18 36.55 -8.39
CA ILE A 259 21.91 37.99 -8.30
C ILE A 259 22.95 38.71 -7.44
N LYS A 260 23.20 38.27 -6.22
CA LYS A 260 24.19 38.88 -5.33
C LYS A 260 25.62 38.76 -5.85
N PRO A 261 26.09 37.57 -6.33
CA PRO A 261 27.40 37.44 -6.93
C PRO A 261 27.62 38.34 -8.16
N GLU A 262 26.66 38.45 -9.05
CA GLU A 262 26.74 39.34 -10.22
C GLU A 262 26.80 40.81 -9.81
N ALA A 263 26.01 41.22 -8.81
CA ALA A 263 26.05 42.58 -8.28
C ALA A 263 27.41 42.92 -7.65
N GLN A 264 27.95 42.01 -6.84
CA GLN A 264 29.27 42.16 -6.22
C GLN A 264 30.39 42.25 -7.26
N GLN A 265 30.32 41.39 -8.31
CA GLN A 265 31.29 41.44 -9.39
C GLN A 265 31.23 42.80 -10.15
N ALA A 266 30.00 43.30 -10.42
CA ALA A 266 29.83 44.57 -11.12
C ALA A 266 30.35 45.78 -10.34
N ILE A 267 30.09 45.84 -9.02
CA ILE A 267 30.60 46.97 -8.20
C ILE A 267 32.12 46.86 -8.03
N LYS A 268 32.69 45.69 -7.94
CA LYS A 268 34.12 45.44 -7.88
C LYS A 268 34.79 45.90 -9.19
N ALA A 269 34.27 45.52 -10.33
CA ALA A 269 34.78 45.95 -11.63
C ALA A 269 34.70 47.48 -11.83
N SER A 270 33.63 48.11 -11.34
CA SER A 270 33.49 49.58 -11.36
C SER A 270 34.55 50.25 -10.46
N ALA A 271 34.81 49.70 -9.28
CA ALA A 271 35.85 50.20 -8.36
C ALA A 271 37.23 50.08 -8.97
N GLU A 272 37.58 48.92 -9.54
CA GLU A 272 38.87 48.71 -10.22
C GLU A 272 39.05 49.69 -11.38
N ASN A 273 38.01 49.88 -12.20
CA ASN A 273 38.05 50.82 -13.30
C ASN A 273 38.21 52.27 -12.82
N GLN A 274 37.54 52.67 -11.74
CA GLN A 274 37.60 54.04 -11.21
C GLN A 274 38.98 54.31 -10.60
N VAL A 275 39.61 53.35 -9.91
CA VAL A 275 41.00 53.46 -9.41
C VAL A 275 41.96 53.73 -10.58
N GLU A 276 41.83 53.01 -11.69
CA GLU A 276 42.68 53.23 -12.88
C GLU A 276 42.40 54.60 -13.55
N LEU A 277 41.14 55.02 -13.62
CA LEU A 277 40.76 56.31 -14.19
C LEU A 277 41.32 57.50 -13.39
N ILE A 278 41.35 57.46 -12.07
CA ILE A 278 41.83 58.58 -11.22
C ILE A 278 43.32 58.61 -11.07
N LYS A 279 44.05 57.55 -11.38
CA LYS A 279 45.52 57.43 -11.23
C LYS A 279 46.28 58.55 -11.92
N ASP A 280 45.87 58.94 -13.11
CA ASP A 280 46.52 59.98 -13.92
C ASP A 280 45.84 61.37 -13.79
N THR A 281 45.17 61.61 -12.66
CA THR A 281 44.52 62.92 -12.44
C THR A 281 45.55 64.03 -12.40
N PRO A 282 45.47 65.01 -13.32
CA PRO A 282 46.42 66.13 -13.37
C PRO A 282 46.47 66.92 -12.05
N HIS A 283 47.67 67.24 -11.60
CA HIS A 283 47.93 67.98 -10.38
C HIS A 283 47.51 67.35 -9.04
N ALA A 284 47.02 66.10 -9.02
CA ALA A 284 46.77 65.37 -7.78
C ALA A 284 48.09 65.01 -7.09
N THR A 285 48.13 65.11 -5.78
CA THR A 285 49.23 64.57 -4.94
C THR A 285 48.99 63.11 -4.63
N VAL A 286 50.01 62.40 -4.21
CA VAL A 286 49.90 60.97 -3.79
C VAL A 286 48.88 60.86 -2.66
N ASP A 287 48.92 61.70 -1.65
CA ASP A 287 47.98 61.71 -0.52
C ASP A 287 46.52 61.90 -0.98
N GLU A 288 46.28 62.83 -1.97
CA GLU A 288 44.93 63.05 -2.52
C GLU A 288 44.41 61.89 -3.37
N LEU A 289 45.32 61.17 -4.04
CA LEU A 289 45.00 59.88 -4.74
C LEU A 289 44.73 58.79 -3.72
N ASP A 290 45.50 58.68 -2.65
CA ASP A 290 45.30 57.67 -1.59
C ASP A 290 43.95 57.91 -0.86
N GLU A 291 43.60 59.18 -0.56
CA GLU A 291 42.27 59.51 0.00
C GLU A 291 41.14 59.07 -0.92
N ALA A 292 41.25 59.31 -2.24
CA ALA A 292 40.22 58.89 -3.22
C ALA A 292 40.12 57.36 -3.35
N ASN A 293 41.30 56.66 -3.37
CA ASN A 293 41.35 55.19 -3.40
C ASN A 293 40.78 54.57 -2.13
N GLN A 294 41.02 55.17 -0.97
CA GLN A 294 40.43 54.73 0.29
C GLN A 294 38.91 54.88 0.28
N LEU A 295 38.39 56.00 -0.23
CA LEU A 295 36.97 56.28 -0.35
C LEU A 295 36.28 55.28 -1.30
N ILE A 296 36.92 54.92 -2.44
CA ILE A 296 36.46 53.84 -3.34
C ILE A 296 36.41 52.55 -2.62
N SER A 297 37.46 52.17 -1.91
CA SER A 297 37.53 50.90 -1.15
C SER A 297 36.49 50.82 -0.04
N ASP A 298 36.26 51.89 0.70
CA ASP A 298 35.26 51.93 1.77
C ASP A 298 33.85 51.87 1.20
N THR A 299 33.56 52.57 0.08
CA THR A 299 32.30 52.54 -0.64
C THR A 299 32.02 51.09 -1.15
N LEU A 300 33.02 50.43 -1.72
CA LEU A 300 32.91 49.03 -2.17
C LEU A 300 32.59 48.10 -1.02
N LYS A 301 33.35 48.16 0.10
CA LYS A 301 33.10 47.31 1.26
C LYS A 301 31.73 47.50 1.85
N GLN A 302 31.26 48.74 1.99
CA GLN A 302 29.94 49.05 2.49
C GLN A 302 28.86 48.43 1.59
N ALA A 303 28.99 48.61 0.28
CA ALA A 303 28.04 48.07 -0.69
C ALA A 303 28.00 46.55 -0.73
N GLN A 304 29.17 45.90 -0.58
CA GLN A 304 29.25 44.42 -0.46
C GLN A 304 28.45 43.92 0.73
N GLN A 305 28.59 44.55 1.91
CA GLN A 305 27.83 44.24 3.11
C GLN A 305 26.30 44.49 2.91
N GLU A 306 25.93 45.57 2.25
CA GLU A 306 24.55 45.91 1.98
C GLU A 306 23.92 44.91 1.01
N ILE A 307 24.62 44.50 -0.06
CA ILE A 307 24.18 43.42 -0.97
C ILE A 307 23.97 42.13 -0.22
N GLU A 308 24.85 41.69 0.67
CA GLU A 308 24.70 40.48 1.46
C GLU A 308 23.44 40.54 2.34
N ASN A 309 23.16 41.66 2.96
CA ASN A 309 22.03 41.84 3.85
C ASN A 309 20.68 42.11 3.11
N THR A 310 20.72 42.30 1.80
CA THR A 310 19.54 42.56 0.97
C THR A 310 18.98 41.26 0.42
N ASN A 311 17.69 41.04 0.58
CA ASN A 311 17.05 39.73 0.25
C ASN A 311 16.23 39.75 -1.05
N GLN A 312 15.94 40.92 -1.65
CA GLN A 312 15.14 41.05 -2.85
C GLN A 312 15.98 41.38 -4.08
N ASP A 313 15.72 40.75 -5.22
CA ASP A 313 16.43 40.98 -6.50
C ASP A 313 16.47 42.44 -6.92
N ALA A 314 15.31 43.12 -6.83
CA ALA A 314 15.20 44.53 -7.19
C ALA A 314 16.07 45.40 -6.29
N ALA A 315 16.06 45.17 -4.98
CA ALA A 315 16.82 45.93 -4.01
C ALA A 315 18.35 45.71 -4.17
N VAL A 316 18.79 44.47 -4.42
CA VAL A 316 20.20 44.17 -4.75
C VAL A 316 20.63 44.93 -6.02
N THR A 317 19.78 44.97 -7.03
CA THR A 317 20.03 45.69 -8.27
C THR A 317 20.15 47.20 -8.04
N ASP A 318 19.30 47.75 -7.16
CA ASP A 318 19.33 49.20 -6.81
C ASP A 318 20.63 49.52 -6.05
N VAL A 319 21.04 48.74 -5.05
CA VAL A 319 22.29 48.90 -4.35
C VAL A 319 23.46 48.89 -5.32
N ARG A 320 23.53 47.90 -6.22
CA ARG A 320 24.55 47.80 -7.28
C ARG A 320 24.62 49.08 -8.10
N ASN A 321 23.47 49.55 -8.63
CA ASN A 321 23.41 50.67 -9.53
C ASN A 321 23.75 51.99 -8.84
N GLN A 322 23.33 52.20 -7.59
CA GLN A 322 23.66 53.35 -6.76
C GLN A 322 25.14 53.39 -6.43
N THR A 323 25.71 52.22 -6.07
CA THR A 323 27.15 52.09 -5.73
C THR A 323 28.04 52.38 -6.94
N ILE A 324 27.72 51.83 -8.11
CA ILE A 324 28.45 52.13 -9.35
C ILE A 324 28.49 53.63 -9.61
N LYS A 325 27.32 54.29 -9.55
CA LYS A 325 27.22 55.74 -9.72
C LYS A 325 28.05 56.51 -8.67
N ALA A 326 28.02 56.06 -7.42
CA ALA A 326 28.77 56.72 -6.34
C ALA A 326 30.28 56.57 -6.57
N ILE A 327 30.75 55.38 -6.94
CA ILE A 327 32.17 55.12 -7.23
C ILE A 327 32.64 55.94 -8.43
N GLU A 328 31.87 55.98 -9.53
CA GLU A 328 32.23 56.77 -10.74
C GLU A 328 32.35 58.27 -10.48
N GLN A 329 31.72 58.78 -9.43
CA GLN A 329 31.80 60.20 -9.04
C GLN A 329 33.00 60.52 -8.14
N ILE A 330 33.68 59.50 -7.57
CA ILE A 330 34.84 59.72 -6.70
C ILE A 330 36.03 60.19 -7.54
N LYS A 331 36.54 61.37 -7.21
CA LYS A 331 37.67 61.98 -7.85
C LYS A 331 38.63 62.56 -6.76
N PRO A 332 39.94 62.56 -7.00
CA PRO A 332 40.88 63.20 -6.09
C PRO A 332 40.53 64.67 -5.93
N LYS A 333 40.60 65.18 -4.71
CA LYS A 333 40.37 66.59 -4.39
C LYS A 333 41.69 67.34 -4.57
N VAL A 334 41.98 67.78 -5.79
CA VAL A 334 43.21 68.52 -6.15
C VAL A 334 43.21 69.89 -5.49
N ARG A 335 43.81 70.01 -4.34
CA ARG A 335 43.82 71.24 -3.52
C ARG A 335 45.21 71.82 -3.35
N ARG A 336 46.21 70.99 -2.98
CA ARG A 336 47.53 71.48 -2.57
C ARG A 336 48.36 72.08 -3.71
N LYS A 337 48.50 71.37 -4.83
CA LYS A 337 49.26 71.92 -5.97
C LYS A 337 48.52 73.10 -6.60
N ARG A 338 47.20 73.09 -6.60
CA ARG A 338 46.40 74.22 -7.12
C ARG A 338 46.57 75.45 -6.25
N ALA A 339 46.39 75.33 -4.94
CA ALA A 339 46.65 76.43 -3.99
C ALA A 339 48.04 76.99 -4.10
N ALA A 340 49.09 76.11 -4.28
CA ALA A 340 50.48 76.56 -4.49
C ALA A 340 50.62 77.35 -5.83
N LEU A 341 50.00 76.89 -6.91
CA LEU A 341 50.03 77.59 -8.20
C LEU A 341 49.32 78.98 -8.09
N ASP A 342 48.10 79.01 -7.49
CA ASP A 342 47.35 80.24 -7.27
C ASP A 342 48.18 81.21 -6.42
N SER A 343 48.89 80.75 -5.36
CA SER A 343 49.77 81.59 -4.55
C SER A 343 51.00 82.12 -5.33
N ILE A 344 51.53 81.30 -6.25
CA ILE A 344 52.68 81.72 -7.11
C ILE A 344 52.21 82.72 -8.11
N GLU A 345 51.01 82.52 -8.74
CA GLU A 345 50.42 83.44 -9.68
C GLU A 345 50.12 84.84 -9.01
N GLU A 346 49.52 84.78 -7.82
CA GLU A 346 49.19 85.94 -7.04
C GLU A 346 50.47 86.69 -6.62
N ASN A 347 51.49 86.00 -6.13
CA ASN A 347 52.77 86.60 -5.78
C ASN A 347 53.48 87.20 -7.00
N ASN A 348 53.43 86.46 -8.14
CA ASN A 348 54.04 86.97 -9.39
C ASN A 348 53.30 88.25 -9.89
N LYS A 349 51.95 88.29 -9.82
CA LYS A 349 51.19 89.49 -10.12
C LYS A 349 51.56 90.65 -9.21
N ASN A 350 51.60 90.38 -7.89
CA ASN A 350 51.93 91.42 -6.91
C ASN A 350 53.43 91.95 -7.13
N GLN A 351 54.38 91.07 -7.49
CA GLN A 351 55.72 91.54 -7.86
C GLN A 351 55.72 92.36 -9.16
N LEU A 352 55.01 91.96 -10.18
CA LEU A 352 54.87 92.70 -11.43
C LEU A 352 54.28 94.09 -11.20
N ASP A 353 53.19 94.15 -10.39
CA ASP A 353 52.59 95.45 -10.04
C ASP A 353 53.47 96.30 -9.19
N ALA A 354 54.29 95.76 -8.27
CA ALA A 354 55.30 96.48 -7.53
C ALA A 354 56.42 97.00 -8.43
N ILE A 355 56.88 96.23 -9.40
CA ILE A 355 57.93 96.65 -10.38
C ILE A 355 57.32 97.79 -11.27
N ARG A 356 56.07 97.69 -11.76
CA ARG A 356 55.39 98.76 -12.55
C ARG A 356 55.30 100.04 -11.76
N ASN A 357 54.88 99.98 -10.49
CA ASN A 357 54.78 101.21 -9.64
C ASN A 357 56.13 101.82 -9.34
N THR A 358 57.21 101.03 -9.24
CA THR A 358 58.56 101.52 -9.05
C THR A 358 59.04 102.26 -10.34
N LEU A 359 58.73 101.71 -11.50
CA LEU A 359 59.05 102.35 -12.79
C LEU A 359 58.30 103.71 -13.02
N ASP A 360 57.03 103.81 -12.58
CA ASP A 360 56.28 105.01 -12.66
C ASP A 360 56.73 106.13 -11.69
N THR A 361 57.43 105.82 -10.60
CA THR A 361 57.93 106.75 -9.63
C THR A 361 59.32 107.29 -10.00
N THR A 362 59.99 106.80 -11.08
CA THR A 362 61.31 107.23 -11.55
C THR A 362 61.28 108.11 -12.84
N GLN A 363 60.10 108.59 -13.26
CA GLN A 363 59.89 109.59 -14.23
C GLN A 363 59.53 110.86 -13.47
#